data_c1a23c9274515a2c06d6723acb2e4dd1
#
_entry.id   c1a23c9274515a2c06d6723acb2e4dd1
#
_cell.length_a   1.000
_cell.length_b   1.000
_cell.length_c   1.000
_cell.angle_alpha   90.00
_cell.angle_beta   90.00
_cell.angle_gamma   90.00
#
_symmetry.space_group_name_H-M   'P 1'
#
loop_
_entity.id
_entity.type
_entity.pdbx_description
1 polymer ?
#
loop_
_entity_poly.entity_id
_entity_poly.type
_entity_poly.pdbx_seq_one_letter_code
_entity_poly.pdbx_strand_id
1 'polypeptide(L)'
;MAVSTAAGKPRTFPMLVVSESGGFVPVEYNFTRLPKIVLLSDGRMITRSEIYPAVYPGPAVQTLLVKNVGNSIPRIASALKETQLVNPKFDWGFPGVADVTNTDVTSKFQSQVRATTVSVYALDFPGFGLTDQQAKERKRASKLLNDLQAFSNKYIFTKSLPTVWISDRWAYQVREAVPNELSTTRNWFGSALTKPVACAMFTKTETAILLKQLSKINQATVFKSGGKLWSVALRPLLPHETGCSSLQ
;
A
#
# COMPACT_ATOMS: atom_id res chain seq x y z
N MET A 1 -13.49 -9.36 46.07
CA MET A 1 -14.04 -9.10 44.72
C MET A 1 -12.86 -8.98 43.78
N ALA A 2 -12.62 -9.95 42.88
CA ALA A 2 -11.53 -9.90 41.90
C ALA A 2 -12.04 -9.12 40.69
N VAL A 3 -11.46 -7.96 40.41
CA VAL A 3 -11.72 -7.20 39.18
C VAL A 3 -10.98 -7.92 38.03
N SER A 4 -11.71 -8.65 37.20
CA SER A 4 -11.20 -9.20 35.96
C SER A 4 -11.02 -8.06 34.97
N THR A 5 -9.80 -7.57 34.80
CA THR A 5 -9.44 -6.69 33.70
C THR A 5 -9.49 -7.52 32.42
N ALA A 6 -10.52 -7.31 31.60
CA ALA A 6 -10.57 -7.86 30.25
C ALA A 6 -9.33 -7.39 29.49
N ALA A 7 -8.39 -8.30 29.26
CA ALA A 7 -7.22 -8.03 28.43
C ALA A 7 -7.73 -7.67 27.03
N GLY A 8 -7.63 -6.40 26.67
CA GLY A 8 -7.97 -5.92 25.33
C GLY A 8 -7.18 -6.73 24.30
N LYS A 9 -7.83 -7.09 23.17
CA LYS A 9 -7.13 -7.77 22.07
C LYS A 9 -5.82 -7.04 21.75
N PRO A 10 -4.69 -7.75 21.66
CA PRO A 10 -3.41 -7.10 21.37
C PRO A 10 -3.53 -6.28 20.09
N ARG A 11 -3.11 -5.01 20.16
CA ARG A 11 -3.22 -4.07 19.05
C ARG A 11 -2.32 -4.58 17.91
N THR A 12 -2.92 -4.89 16.77
CA THR A 12 -2.19 -5.30 15.57
C THR A 12 -1.31 -4.16 15.09
N PHE A 13 -0.02 -4.42 14.87
CA PHE A 13 0.94 -3.45 14.35
C PHE A 13 1.69 -4.03 13.13
N PRO A 14 2.22 -3.20 12.23
CA PRO A 14 2.99 -3.66 11.09
C PRO A 14 4.38 -4.13 11.53
N MET A 15 4.76 -5.34 11.11
CA MET A 15 6.11 -5.90 11.28
C MET A 15 6.99 -5.64 10.06
N LEU A 16 6.40 -5.56 8.87
CA LEU A 16 7.05 -5.21 7.62
C LEU A 16 6.09 -4.34 6.81
N VAL A 17 6.60 -3.23 6.29
CA VAL A 17 5.92 -2.40 5.29
C VAL A 17 6.89 -2.18 4.15
N VAL A 18 6.50 -2.55 2.94
CA VAL A 18 7.23 -2.25 1.71
C VAL A 18 6.39 -1.26 0.91
N SER A 19 6.89 -0.05 0.77
CA SER A 19 6.21 1.03 0.06
C SER A 19 7.11 1.63 -1.02
N GLU A 20 6.54 2.46 -1.84
CA GLU A 20 7.27 3.27 -2.81
C GLU A 20 7.11 4.74 -2.41
N SER A 21 8.18 5.53 -2.54
CA SER A 21 8.17 6.97 -2.31
C SER A 21 8.88 7.71 -3.43
N GLY A 22 8.65 9.01 -3.56
CA GLY A 22 9.26 9.82 -4.62
C GLY A 22 8.77 9.46 -6.02
N GLY A 23 9.58 9.80 -7.04
CA GLY A 23 9.24 9.74 -8.45
C GLY A 23 8.40 10.94 -8.89
N PHE A 24 8.39 11.22 -10.21
CA PHE A 24 7.56 12.27 -10.79
C PHE A 24 6.14 11.75 -11.02
N VAL A 25 5.27 11.94 -10.03
CA VAL A 25 3.88 11.42 -10.04
C VAL A 25 2.89 12.51 -9.64
N PRO A 26 1.64 12.47 -10.12
CA PRO A 26 0.58 13.37 -9.66
C PRO A 26 0.35 13.26 -8.14
N VAL A 27 -0.07 14.35 -7.51
CA VAL A 27 -0.33 14.42 -6.06
C VAL A 27 -1.35 13.35 -5.62
N GLU A 28 -2.39 13.13 -6.43
CA GLU A 28 -3.42 12.13 -6.17
C GLU A 28 -2.86 10.69 -6.15
N TYR A 29 -1.84 10.44 -6.96
CA TYR A 29 -1.18 9.15 -6.97
C TYR A 29 -0.48 8.88 -5.63
N ASN A 30 0.15 9.88 -5.02
CA ASN A 30 0.75 9.74 -3.69
C ASN A 30 -0.31 9.40 -2.64
N PHE A 31 -1.50 10.01 -2.71
CA PHE A 31 -2.61 9.68 -1.81
C PHE A 31 -3.12 8.25 -2.00
N THR A 32 -3.28 7.81 -3.25
CA THR A 32 -3.83 6.47 -3.57
C THR A 32 -2.80 5.35 -3.56
N ARG A 33 -1.51 5.68 -3.51
CA ARG A 33 -0.41 4.70 -3.51
C ARG A 33 -0.45 3.85 -2.24
N LEU A 34 -0.79 2.58 -2.41
CA LEU A 34 -0.78 1.61 -1.33
C LEU A 34 0.59 0.93 -1.23
N PRO A 35 1.03 0.51 -0.03
CA PRO A 35 2.21 -0.33 0.11
C PRO A 35 2.11 -1.59 -0.75
N LYS A 36 3.24 -2.04 -1.30
CA LYS A 36 3.33 -3.32 -2.02
C LYS A 36 3.04 -4.50 -1.10
N ILE A 37 3.58 -4.44 0.13
CA ILE A 37 3.49 -5.50 1.13
C ILE A 37 3.30 -4.89 2.51
N VAL A 38 2.36 -5.43 3.28
CA VAL A 38 2.24 -5.18 4.72
C VAL A 38 2.12 -6.51 5.45
N LEU A 39 3.08 -6.85 6.31
CA LEU A 39 3.00 -7.98 7.21
C LEU A 39 2.66 -7.48 8.61
N LEU A 40 1.59 -8.01 9.18
CA LEU A 40 1.06 -7.62 10.48
C LEU A 40 1.48 -8.60 11.57
N SER A 41 1.50 -8.13 12.83
CA SER A 41 1.86 -8.93 14.01
C SER A 41 0.91 -10.10 14.30
N ASP A 42 -0.30 -10.08 13.74
CA ASP A 42 -1.26 -11.18 13.82
C ASP A 42 -1.08 -12.25 12.72
N GLY A 43 -0.02 -12.14 11.92
CA GLY A 43 0.34 -13.08 10.86
C GLY A 43 -0.33 -12.82 9.52
N ARG A 44 -1.21 -11.82 9.39
CA ARG A 44 -1.77 -11.44 8.10
C ARG A 44 -0.73 -10.70 7.27
N MET A 45 -0.56 -11.11 6.02
CA MET A 45 0.19 -10.38 5.02
C MET A 45 -0.77 -9.87 3.96
N ILE A 46 -0.79 -8.55 3.74
CA ILE A 46 -1.59 -7.88 2.73
C ILE A 46 -0.65 -7.43 1.62
N THR A 47 -0.97 -7.75 0.37
CA THR A 47 -0.18 -7.33 -0.78
C THR A 47 -1.06 -6.64 -1.81
N ARG A 48 -0.47 -5.70 -2.52
CA ARG A 48 -1.08 -5.08 -3.70
C ARG A 48 -1.01 -6.06 -4.86
N SER A 49 -2.15 -6.33 -5.52
CA SER A 49 -2.19 -7.16 -6.72
C SER A 49 -1.36 -6.52 -7.84
N GLU A 50 -0.58 -7.34 -8.54
CA GLU A 50 0.19 -6.91 -9.72
C GLU A 50 -0.66 -6.82 -10.99
N ILE A 51 -1.92 -7.26 -10.92
CA ILE A 51 -2.81 -7.21 -12.06
C ILE A 51 -3.29 -5.77 -12.24
N TYR A 52 -2.68 -5.06 -13.17
CA TYR A 52 -3.14 -3.76 -13.65
C TYR A 52 -3.90 -3.97 -14.96
N PRO A 53 -5.07 -3.37 -15.13
CA PRO A 53 -5.69 -3.36 -16.43
C PRO A 53 -4.78 -2.60 -17.41
N ALA A 54 -4.53 -3.20 -18.57
CA ALA A 54 -3.68 -2.61 -19.61
C ALA A 54 -4.31 -1.37 -20.27
N VAL A 55 -5.56 -1.04 -19.93
CA VAL A 55 -6.35 0.02 -20.58
C VAL A 55 -6.86 1.01 -19.54
N TYR A 56 -6.67 2.30 -19.83
CA TYR A 56 -7.29 3.40 -19.09
C TYR A 56 -8.74 3.63 -19.59
N PRO A 57 -9.71 3.89 -18.73
CA PRO A 57 -9.60 4.03 -17.27
C PRO A 57 -9.57 2.68 -16.54
N GLY A 58 -8.58 2.51 -15.68
CA GLY A 58 -8.49 1.38 -14.76
C GLY A 58 -9.47 1.50 -13.57
N PRO A 59 -9.52 0.50 -12.67
CA PRO A 59 -10.34 0.56 -11.45
C PRO A 59 -9.94 1.74 -10.58
N ALA A 60 -10.92 2.33 -9.88
CA ALA A 60 -10.67 3.47 -8.98
C ALA A 60 -9.74 3.13 -7.81
N VAL A 61 -9.66 1.85 -7.45
CA VAL A 61 -8.84 1.36 -6.32
C VAL A 61 -8.15 0.06 -6.72
N GLN A 62 -6.90 -0.06 -6.33
CA GLN A 62 -6.13 -1.30 -6.55
C GLN A 62 -6.66 -2.45 -5.68
N THR A 63 -6.71 -3.64 -6.25
CA THR A 63 -7.08 -4.85 -5.49
C THR A 63 -5.97 -5.20 -4.50
N LEU A 64 -6.37 -5.43 -3.25
CA LEU A 64 -5.50 -5.95 -2.20
C LEU A 64 -5.83 -7.41 -1.95
N LEU A 65 -4.79 -8.20 -1.76
CA LEU A 65 -4.88 -9.61 -1.41
C LEU A 65 -4.37 -9.81 0.01
N VAL A 66 -5.00 -10.71 0.75
CA VAL A 66 -4.57 -11.07 2.11
C VAL A 66 -4.38 -12.58 2.25
N LYS A 67 -3.33 -12.96 2.98
CA LYS A 67 -3.03 -14.35 3.34
C LYS A 67 -2.49 -14.42 4.77
N ASN A 68 -2.86 -15.43 5.54
CA ASN A 68 -2.22 -15.69 6.83
C ASN A 68 -0.88 -16.40 6.59
N VAL A 69 0.21 -15.79 7.04
CA VAL A 69 1.58 -16.27 6.87
C VAL A 69 2.33 -16.41 8.20
N GLY A 70 1.61 -16.45 9.31
CA GLY A 70 2.20 -16.40 10.67
C GLY A 70 3.36 -17.38 10.88
N ASN A 71 3.23 -18.62 10.42
CA ASN A 71 4.27 -19.65 10.52
C ASN A 71 5.50 -19.36 9.64
N SER A 72 5.40 -18.41 8.71
CA SER A 72 6.50 -18.04 7.79
C SER A 72 7.27 -16.81 8.23
N ILE A 73 6.82 -16.12 9.28
CA ILE A 73 7.45 -14.87 9.77
C ILE A 73 8.95 -15.02 10.02
N PRO A 74 9.46 -16.05 10.72
CA PRO A 74 10.89 -16.18 10.96
C PRO A 74 11.70 -16.31 9.66
N ARG A 75 11.17 -17.04 8.67
CA ARG A 75 11.82 -17.21 7.37
C ARG A 75 11.82 -15.91 6.55
N ILE A 76 10.73 -15.15 6.58
CA ILE A 76 10.67 -13.83 5.95
C ILE A 76 11.71 -12.89 6.57
N ALA A 77 11.80 -12.86 7.90
CA ALA A 77 12.79 -12.05 8.63
C ALA A 77 14.22 -12.43 8.27
N SER A 78 14.55 -13.74 8.19
CA SER A 78 15.86 -14.23 7.76
C SER A 78 16.19 -13.79 6.33
N ALA A 79 15.25 -13.97 5.39
CA ALA A 79 15.44 -13.60 3.99
C ALA A 79 15.68 -12.10 3.81
N LEU A 80 14.96 -11.24 4.55
CA LEU A 80 15.18 -9.79 4.54
C LEU A 80 16.57 -9.42 5.06
N LYS A 81 17.08 -10.12 6.09
CA LYS A 81 18.44 -9.93 6.62
C LYS A 81 19.49 -10.38 5.60
N GLU A 82 19.31 -11.54 4.99
CA GLU A 82 20.23 -12.11 3.98
C GLU A 82 20.34 -11.25 2.73
N THR A 83 19.29 -10.50 2.38
CA THR A 83 19.24 -9.58 1.24
C THR A 83 19.53 -8.14 1.61
N GLN A 84 20.10 -7.86 2.78
CA GLN A 84 20.44 -6.52 3.28
C GLN A 84 19.27 -5.54 3.44
N LEU A 85 18.03 -5.94 3.18
CA LEU A 85 16.83 -5.07 3.21
C LEU A 85 16.45 -4.56 4.62
N VAL A 86 17.14 -5.03 5.65
CA VAL A 86 17.02 -4.53 7.03
C VAL A 86 18.33 -3.94 7.56
N ASN A 87 19.33 -3.74 6.71
CA ASN A 87 20.62 -3.15 7.04
C ASN A 87 20.70 -1.71 6.52
N PRO A 88 20.47 -0.68 7.37
CA PRO A 88 20.49 0.71 6.94
C PRO A 88 21.90 1.23 6.59
N LYS A 89 22.93 0.45 6.84
CA LYS A 89 24.33 0.81 6.54
C LYS A 89 24.82 0.23 5.22
N PHE A 90 24.02 -0.63 4.57
CA PHE A 90 24.40 -1.20 3.28
C PHE A 90 24.32 -0.13 2.19
N ASP A 91 25.40 0.02 1.43
CA ASP A 91 25.43 0.91 0.27
C ASP A 91 24.80 0.24 -0.95
N TRP A 92 23.60 0.70 -1.28
CA TRP A 92 22.82 0.21 -2.42
C TRP A 92 23.29 0.79 -3.75
N GLY A 93 24.22 1.75 -3.75
CA GLY A 93 24.65 2.48 -4.94
C GLY A 93 23.53 3.33 -5.55
N PHE A 94 23.90 4.07 -6.60
CA PHE A 94 22.98 4.94 -7.34
C PHE A 94 23.03 4.55 -8.82
N PRO A 95 21.99 3.89 -9.37
CA PRO A 95 21.91 3.68 -10.81
C PRO A 95 21.69 5.04 -11.50
N GLY A 96 22.36 5.26 -12.62
CA GLY A 96 22.32 6.52 -13.34
C GLY A 96 20.99 6.83 -14.04
N VAL A 97 19.87 6.68 -13.33
CA VAL A 97 18.51 6.98 -13.79
C VAL A 97 17.89 8.09 -12.95
N ALA A 98 17.04 8.91 -13.55
CA ALA A 98 16.31 10.00 -12.87
C ALA A 98 14.83 9.68 -12.75
N ASP A 99 14.13 10.39 -11.87
CA ASP A 99 12.67 10.40 -11.70
C ASP A 99 12.02 9.04 -11.41
N VAL A 100 12.77 8.13 -10.81
CA VAL A 100 12.28 6.81 -10.39
C VAL A 100 11.99 6.80 -8.89
N THR A 101 11.10 5.91 -8.47
CA THR A 101 10.71 5.77 -7.05
C THR A 101 11.80 5.13 -6.22
N ASN A 102 11.81 5.46 -4.92
CA ASN A 102 12.47 4.65 -3.91
C ASN A 102 11.58 3.46 -3.54
N THR A 103 12.20 2.34 -3.21
CA THR A 103 11.56 1.24 -2.49
C THR A 103 11.95 1.37 -1.02
N ASP A 104 10.97 1.63 -0.17
CA ASP A 104 11.17 1.82 1.27
C ASP A 104 10.73 0.56 2.01
N VAL A 105 11.65 -0.06 2.73
CA VAL A 105 11.41 -1.26 3.53
C VAL A 105 11.51 -0.90 5.00
N THR A 106 10.36 -0.76 5.65
CA THR A 106 10.28 -0.53 7.09
C THR A 106 9.99 -1.85 7.79
N SER A 107 10.86 -2.25 8.72
CA SER A 107 10.71 -3.51 9.46
C SER A 107 10.81 -3.31 10.96
N LYS A 108 10.00 -4.08 11.71
CA LYS A 108 10.03 -4.19 13.17
C LYS A 108 9.68 -5.61 13.59
N PHE A 109 10.65 -6.51 13.58
CA PHE A 109 10.48 -7.86 14.09
C PHE A 109 10.70 -7.90 15.62
N GLN A 110 10.24 -8.98 16.27
CA GLN A 110 10.16 -9.09 17.74
C GLN A 110 11.46 -8.75 18.50
N SER A 111 12.63 -8.93 17.89
CA SER A 111 13.93 -8.60 18.50
C SER A 111 14.32 -7.12 18.40
N GLN A 112 13.54 -6.30 17.68
CA GLN A 112 13.86 -4.91 17.42
C GLN A 112 13.08 -3.97 18.35
N VAL A 113 13.79 -3.12 19.09
CA VAL A 113 13.20 -2.08 19.94
C VAL A 113 12.51 -1.00 19.08
N ARG A 114 13.12 -0.64 17.96
CA ARG A 114 12.63 0.38 17.02
C ARG A 114 12.49 -0.19 15.61
N ALA A 115 11.57 0.39 14.83
CA ALA A 115 11.49 0.11 13.41
C ALA A 115 12.77 0.60 12.70
N THR A 116 13.22 -0.17 11.71
CA THR A 116 14.32 0.19 10.81
C THR A 116 13.75 0.41 9.43
N THR A 117 14.14 1.50 8.77
CA THR A 117 13.78 1.76 7.37
C THR A 117 15.03 1.75 6.51
N VAL A 118 14.97 1.00 5.43
CA VAL A 118 15.96 0.98 4.34
C VAL A 118 15.27 1.50 3.10
N SER A 119 15.84 2.55 2.49
CA SER A 119 15.34 3.15 1.26
C SER A 119 16.31 2.85 0.13
N VAL A 120 15.80 2.26 -0.96
CA VAL A 120 16.62 1.89 -2.12
C VAL A 120 16.07 2.58 -3.35
N TYR A 121 16.79 3.59 -3.84
CA TYR A 121 16.42 4.31 -5.06
C TYR A 121 16.45 3.38 -6.27
N ALA A 122 15.40 3.38 -7.09
CA ALA A 122 15.31 2.63 -8.34
C ALA A 122 15.74 1.15 -8.19
N LEU A 123 15.22 0.43 -7.16
CA LEU A 123 15.65 -0.94 -6.81
C LEU A 123 15.65 -1.90 -8.02
N ASP A 124 14.64 -1.81 -8.87
CA ASP A 124 14.44 -2.72 -10.00
C ASP A 124 15.25 -2.37 -11.26
N PHE A 125 16.02 -1.27 -11.22
CA PHE A 125 16.85 -0.85 -12.34
C PHE A 125 18.28 -1.37 -12.21
N PRO A 126 18.77 -2.16 -13.18
CA PRO A 126 20.16 -2.66 -13.21
C PRO A 126 21.12 -1.64 -13.81
N GLY A 127 21.05 -0.37 -13.41
CA GLY A 127 21.67 0.74 -14.12
C GLY A 127 23.20 0.81 -14.10
N PHE A 128 23.73 1.79 -14.85
CA PHE A 128 25.13 2.17 -14.83
C PHE A 128 25.51 2.72 -13.44
N GLY A 129 26.80 2.60 -13.06
CA GLY A 129 27.32 3.19 -11.82
C GLY A 129 27.19 2.31 -10.58
N LEU A 130 26.71 1.08 -10.74
CA LEU A 130 26.67 0.08 -9.67
C LEU A 130 27.91 -0.83 -9.73
N THR A 131 28.43 -1.19 -8.55
CA THR A 131 29.40 -2.30 -8.45
C THR A 131 28.69 -3.63 -8.63
N ASP A 132 29.45 -4.70 -8.96
CA ASP A 132 28.90 -6.06 -9.13
C ASP A 132 28.17 -6.54 -7.88
N GLN A 133 28.71 -6.20 -6.68
CA GLN A 133 28.07 -6.52 -5.41
C GLN A 133 26.74 -5.81 -5.24
N GLN A 134 26.68 -4.51 -5.52
CA GLN A 134 25.45 -3.72 -5.43
C GLN A 134 24.41 -4.26 -6.41
N ALA A 135 24.77 -4.50 -7.67
CA ALA A 135 23.88 -5.06 -8.67
C ALA A 135 23.33 -6.44 -8.26
N LYS A 136 24.20 -7.31 -7.74
CA LYS A 136 23.82 -8.64 -7.23
C LYS A 136 22.83 -8.55 -6.06
N GLU A 137 23.10 -7.71 -5.05
CA GLU A 137 22.22 -7.58 -3.88
C GLU A 137 20.89 -6.91 -4.26
N ARG A 138 20.87 -5.92 -5.13
CA ARG A 138 19.64 -5.32 -5.67
C ARG A 138 18.77 -6.37 -6.37
N LYS A 139 19.35 -7.19 -7.22
CA LYS A 139 18.63 -8.30 -7.92
C LYS A 139 18.03 -9.30 -6.92
N ARG A 140 18.78 -9.65 -5.85
CA ARG A 140 18.30 -10.56 -4.79
C ARG A 140 17.16 -9.92 -3.99
N ALA A 141 17.31 -8.66 -3.64
CA ALA A 141 16.31 -7.89 -2.89
C ALA A 141 15.00 -7.72 -3.69
N SER A 142 15.08 -7.27 -4.95
CA SER A 142 13.94 -7.16 -5.84
C SER A 142 13.21 -8.51 -6.00
N LYS A 143 13.98 -9.59 -6.28
CA LYS A 143 13.39 -10.92 -6.37
C LYS A 143 12.69 -11.36 -5.09
N LEU A 144 13.27 -11.11 -3.91
CA LEU A 144 12.63 -11.42 -2.63
C LEU A 144 11.30 -10.68 -2.49
N LEU A 145 11.29 -9.37 -2.75
CA LEU A 145 10.07 -8.56 -2.60
C LEU A 145 8.97 -9.02 -3.57
N ASN A 146 9.32 -9.34 -4.82
CA ASN A 146 8.38 -9.87 -5.80
C ASN A 146 7.86 -11.26 -5.38
N ASP A 147 8.74 -12.16 -4.91
CA ASP A 147 8.34 -13.46 -4.38
C ASP A 147 7.39 -13.34 -3.16
N LEU A 148 7.62 -12.36 -2.27
CA LEU A 148 6.73 -12.09 -1.13
C LEU A 148 5.39 -11.52 -1.60
N GLN A 149 5.41 -10.54 -2.52
CA GLN A 149 4.19 -9.94 -3.07
C GLN A 149 3.31 -10.97 -3.75
N ALA A 150 3.90 -11.91 -4.48
CA ALA A 150 3.22 -13.02 -5.14
C ALA A 150 2.84 -14.20 -4.20
N PHE A 151 3.08 -14.08 -2.89
CA PHE A 151 2.89 -15.18 -1.92
C PHE A 151 3.62 -16.48 -2.29
N SER A 152 4.83 -16.38 -2.82
CA SER A 152 5.62 -17.52 -3.27
C SER A 152 5.84 -18.57 -2.16
N ASN A 153 5.61 -19.83 -2.47
CA ASN A 153 5.83 -20.95 -1.56
C ASN A 153 7.30 -21.12 -1.12
N LYS A 154 8.22 -20.43 -1.78
CA LYS A 154 9.63 -20.36 -1.35
C LYS A 154 9.79 -19.78 0.05
N TYR A 155 8.96 -18.80 0.41
CA TYR A 155 9.04 -18.08 1.70
C TYR A 155 7.79 -18.27 2.56
N ILE A 156 6.66 -18.69 1.98
CA ILE A 156 5.35 -18.71 2.63
C ILE A 156 4.81 -20.14 2.63
N PHE A 157 4.84 -20.77 3.83
CA PHE A 157 4.44 -22.15 4.03
C PHE A 157 2.98 -22.28 4.47
N THR A 158 2.07 -21.85 3.63
CA THR A 158 0.65 -22.08 3.87
C THR A 158 -0.03 -22.52 2.59
N LYS A 159 -0.88 -23.55 2.70
CA LYS A 159 -1.65 -24.10 1.58
C LYS A 159 -2.88 -23.26 1.21
N SER A 160 -3.31 -22.34 2.09
CA SER A 160 -4.45 -21.47 1.80
C SER A 160 -4.14 -20.57 0.61
N LEU A 161 -5.12 -20.33 -0.24
CA LEU A 161 -5.03 -19.33 -1.30
C LEU A 161 -5.19 -17.92 -0.68
N PRO A 162 -4.59 -16.88 -1.28
CA PRO A 162 -4.88 -15.51 -0.89
C PRO A 162 -6.34 -15.18 -1.23
N THR A 163 -6.96 -14.33 -0.42
CA THR A 163 -8.31 -13.81 -0.65
C THR A 163 -8.27 -12.31 -0.85
N VAL A 164 -9.29 -11.75 -1.48
CA VAL A 164 -9.42 -10.30 -1.62
C VAL A 164 -9.60 -9.68 -0.24
N TRP A 165 -8.79 -8.68 0.09
CA TRP A 165 -8.93 -7.92 1.31
C TRP A 165 -9.76 -6.66 1.05
N ILE A 166 -10.78 -6.44 1.87
CA ILE A 166 -11.66 -5.28 1.79
C ILE A 166 -11.55 -4.52 3.10
N SER A 167 -11.24 -3.23 3.04
CA SER A 167 -11.21 -2.36 4.20
C SER A 167 -12.62 -2.00 4.68
N ASP A 168 -12.77 -1.93 5.99
CA ASP A 168 -13.95 -1.36 6.66
C ASP A 168 -13.82 0.16 6.88
N ARG A 169 -12.66 0.74 6.56
CA ARG A 169 -12.37 2.17 6.72
C ARG A 169 -11.74 2.72 5.46
N TRP A 170 -12.22 3.88 5.03
CA TRP A 170 -11.80 4.51 3.79
C TRP A 170 -11.55 5.99 3.99
N ALA A 171 -10.52 6.49 3.31
CA ALA A 171 -10.25 7.90 3.13
C ALA A 171 -10.51 8.32 1.68
N TYR A 172 -10.71 9.61 1.47
CA TYR A 172 -10.84 10.20 0.16
C TYR A 172 -10.17 11.58 0.10
N GLN A 173 -9.71 11.94 -1.09
CA GLN A 173 -9.22 13.26 -1.47
C GLN A 173 -10.13 13.83 -2.53
N VAL A 174 -10.38 15.14 -2.51
CA VAL A 174 -11.30 15.81 -3.44
C VAL A 174 -10.60 17.00 -4.10
N ARG A 175 -10.77 17.13 -5.40
CA ARG A 175 -10.43 18.33 -6.18
C ARG A 175 -11.53 18.64 -7.17
N GLU A 176 -11.56 19.88 -7.70
CA GLU A 176 -12.45 20.20 -8.82
C GLU A 176 -12.07 19.34 -10.04
N ALA A 177 -13.06 18.78 -10.69
CA ALA A 177 -12.84 17.95 -11.87
C ALA A 177 -12.73 18.79 -13.13
N VAL A 178 -11.80 18.41 -14.00
CA VAL A 178 -11.77 18.83 -15.41
C VAL A 178 -12.14 17.60 -16.22
N PRO A 179 -13.43 17.43 -16.59
CA PRO A 179 -13.90 16.26 -17.33
C PRO A 179 -13.23 16.20 -18.72
N ASN A 180 -13.03 14.98 -19.19
CA ASN A 180 -12.58 14.67 -20.54
C ASN A 180 -13.55 13.67 -21.20
N GLU A 181 -13.31 13.28 -22.44
CA GLU A 181 -14.16 12.35 -23.20
C GLU A 181 -14.34 10.96 -22.55
N LEU A 182 -13.40 10.52 -21.70
CA LEU A 182 -13.46 9.25 -20.98
C LEU A 182 -14.16 9.38 -19.62
N SER A 183 -14.56 10.60 -19.22
CA SER A 183 -15.15 10.83 -17.91
C SER A 183 -16.58 10.28 -17.83
N THR A 184 -16.86 9.53 -16.77
CA THR A 184 -18.20 9.07 -16.42
C THR A 184 -18.71 9.85 -15.22
N THR A 185 -19.91 10.47 -15.36
CA THR A 185 -20.50 11.27 -14.27
C THR A 185 -21.41 10.43 -13.40
N ARG A 186 -21.25 10.57 -12.07
CA ARG A 186 -22.11 9.95 -11.04
C ARG A 186 -22.50 10.97 -9.98
N ASN A 187 -23.63 10.76 -9.33
CA ASN A 187 -23.98 11.53 -8.14
C ASN A 187 -23.09 11.12 -6.96
N TRP A 188 -22.61 12.13 -6.23
CA TRP A 188 -21.91 11.88 -4.98
C TRP A 188 -22.87 11.31 -3.93
N PHE A 189 -22.40 10.37 -3.14
CA PHE A 189 -23.22 9.60 -2.19
C PHE A 189 -22.87 9.89 -0.72
N GLY A 190 -21.84 10.71 -0.47
CA GLY A 190 -21.41 11.13 0.87
C GLY A 190 -21.89 12.55 1.21
N SER A 191 -21.31 13.11 2.23
CA SER A 191 -21.55 14.52 2.63
C SER A 191 -21.24 15.48 1.50
N ALA A 192 -22.01 16.56 1.35
CA ALA A 192 -21.90 17.48 0.21
C ALA A 192 -20.46 18.00 0.00
N LEU A 193 -19.96 17.87 -1.23
CA LEU A 193 -18.67 18.40 -1.64
C LEU A 193 -18.83 19.86 -2.02
N THR A 194 -18.21 20.76 -1.29
CA THR A 194 -18.30 22.21 -1.50
C THR A 194 -16.95 22.86 -1.82
N LYS A 195 -15.85 22.20 -1.47
CA LYS A 195 -14.47 22.68 -1.69
C LYS A 195 -13.51 21.50 -1.84
N PRO A 196 -12.30 21.71 -2.41
CA PRO A 196 -11.24 20.72 -2.38
C PRO A 196 -10.89 20.27 -0.96
N VAL A 197 -10.57 18.99 -0.79
CA VAL A 197 -10.20 18.37 0.50
C VAL A 197 -8.96 17.50 0.28
N ALA A 198 -7.89 17.79 1.00
CA ALA A 198 -6.65 17.02 0.89
C ALA A 198 -6.80 15.59 1.44
N CYS A 199 -7.58 15.41 2.49
CA CYS A 199 -7.96 14.10 3.01
C CYS A 199 -9.19 14.24 3.91
N ALA A 200 -10.14 13.33 3.76
CA ALA A 200 -11.27 13.13 4.68
C ALA A 200 -11.58 11.64 4.83
N MET A 201 -12.29 11.30 5.89
CA MET A 201 -12.71 9.92 6.18
C MET A 201 -14.18 9.74 5.84
N PHE A 202 -14.50 8.60 5.22
CA PHE A 202 -15.88 8.16 5.13
C PHE A 202 -16.41 7.75 6.49
N THR A 203 -17.65 8.10 6.80
CA THR A 203 -18.40 7.51 7.90
C THR A 203 -18.66 6.02 7.63
N LYS A 204 -19.07 5.27 8.64
CA LYS A 204 -19.45 3.86 8.49
C LYS A 204 -20.58 3.67 7.46
N THR A 205 -21.57 4.55 7.47
CA THR A 205 -22.70 4.52 6.52
C THR A 205 -22.23 4.79 5.09
N GLU A 206 -21.42 5.84 4.89
CA GLU A 206 -20.87 6.18 3.57
C GLU A 206 -19.96 5.06 3.04
N THR A 207 -19.15 4.43 3.90
CA THR A 207 -18.35 3.26 3.53
C THR A 207 -19.21 2.11 3.01
N ALA A 208 -20.33 1.82 3.66
CA ALA A 208 -21.24 0.78 3.20
C ALA A 208 -21.87 1.09 1.82
N ILE A 209 -22.13 2.37 1.53
CA ILE A 209 -22.60 2.81 0.20
C ILE A 209 -21.47 2.71 -0.82
N LEU A 210 -20.26 3.18 -0.49
CA LEU A 210 -19.08 3.10 -1.35
C LEU A 210 -18.83 1.66 -1.81
N LEU A 211 -18.81 0.70 -0.89
CA LEU A 211 -18.54 -0.71 -1.21
C LEU A 211 -19.53 -1.30 -2.21
N LYS A 212 -20.82 -0.90 -2.16
CA LYS A 212 -21.84 -1.30 -3.15
C LYS A 212 -21.63 -0.67 -4.53
N GLN A 213 -20.93 0.44 -4.60
CA GLN A 213 -20.72 1.19 -5.84
C GLN A 213 -19.31 1.01 -6.43
N LEU A 214 -18.39 0.43 -5.68
CA LEU A 214 -16.95 0.40 -6.02
C LEU A 214 -16.68 -0.26 -7.40
N SER A 215 -17.44 -1.30 -7.76
CA SER A 215 -17.33 -1.95 -9.06
C SER A 215 -17.84 -1.10 -10.24
N LYS A 216 -18.54 -0.01 -9.95
CA LYS A 216 -19.10 0.92 -10.93
C LYS A 216 -18.29 2.22 -11.06
N ILE A 217 -17.20 2.35 -10.29
CA ILE A 217 -16.34 3.52 -10.22
C ILE A 217 -14.98 3.14 -10.82
N ASN A 218 -14.46 4.00 -11.66
CA ASN A 218 -13.13 3.85 -12.26
C ASN A 218 -12.32 5.15 -12.11
N GLN A 219 -11.08 5.17 -12.60
CA GLN A 219 -10.19 6.32 -12.50
C GLN A 219 -10.70 7.59 -13.20
N ALA A 220 -11.57 7.44 -14.20
CA ALA A 220 -12.18 8.57 -14.93
C ALA A 220 -13.53 9.01 -14.37
N THR A 221 -13.99 8.41 -13.25
CA THR A 221 -15.28 8.78 -12.66
C THR A 221 -15.18 10.16 -12.00
N VAL A 222 -16.09 11.05 -12.39
CA VAL A 222 -16.31 12.35 -11.75
C VAL A 222 -17.64 12.35 -11.00
N PHE A 223 -17.71 13.06 -9.87
CA PHE A 223 -18.88 13.08 -9.01
C PHE A 223 -19.56 14.44 -9.06
N LYS A 224 -20.88 14.44 -9.22
CA LYS A 224 -21.71 15.65 -9.15
C LYS A 224 -22.14 15.88 -7.70
N SER A 225 -21.82 17.06 -7.16
CA SER A 225 -22.24 17.50 -5.83
C SER A 225 -22.33 19.04 -5.79
N GLY A 226 -23.41 19.60 -5.25
CA GLY A 226 -23.58 21.05 -5.11
C GLY A 226 -23.55 21.81 -6.44
N GLY A 227 -23.99 21.19 -7.55
CA GLY A 227 -23.97 21.80 -8.88
C GLY A 227 -22.59 21.77 -9.57
N LYS A 228 -21.54 21.28 -8.92
CA LYS A 228 -20.17 21.17 -9.45
C LYS A 228 -19.79 19.72 -9.70
N LEU A 229 -18.71 19.54 -10.47
CA LEU A 229 -18.08 18.26 -10.74
C LEU A 229 -16.77 18.13 -9.95
N TRP A 230 -16.56 16.96 -9.35
CA TRP A 230 -15.45 16.66 -8.47
C TRP A 230 -14.72 15.39 -8.89
N SER A 231 -13.41 15.45 -8.91
CA SER A 231 -12.56 14.27 -8.95
C SER A 231 -12.31 13.80 -7.51
N VAL A 232 -12.56 12.53 -7.24
CA VAL A 232 -12.41 11.94 -5.92
C VAL A 232 -11.47 10.75 -6.00
N ALA A 233 -10.31 10.88 -5.36
CA ALA A 233 -9.37 9.80 -5.16
C ALA A 233 -9.78 9.01 -3.91
N LEU A 234 -9.88 7.68 -4.04
CA LEU A 234 -10.32 6.78 -2.97
C LEU A 234 -9.16 5.96 -2.44
N ARG A 235 -9.08 5.80 -1.12
CA ARG A 235 -8.04 5.00 -0.47
C ARG A 235 -8.61 4.12 0.63
N PRO A 236 -8.48 2.76 0.55
CA PRO A 236 -8.76 1.89 1.67
C PRO A 236 -7.68 2.08 2.75
N LEU A 237 -8.07 2.17 4.02
CA LEU A 237 -7.11 2.19 5.11
C LEU A 237 -6.69 0.78 5.49
N LEU A 238 -5.40 0.57 5.61
CA LEU A 238 -4.81 -0.68 6.10
C LEU A 238 -5.03 -0.83 7.63
N PRO A 239 -4.96 -2.04 8.20
CA PRO A 239 -5.30 -2.27 9.61
C PRO A 239 -4.51 -1.43 10.62
N HIS A 240 -3.29 -1.02 10.28
CA HIS A 240 -2.43 -0.19 11.14
C HIS A 240 -2.61 1.32 10.91
N GLU A 241 -3.25 1.74 9.83
CA GLU A 241 -3.54 3.14 9.54
C GLU A 241 -4.75 3.59 10.34
N THR A 242 -4.67 4.75 10.99
CA THR A 242 -5.73 5.25 11.88
C THR A 242 -6.63 6.29 11.25
N GLY A 243 -6.21 6.91 10.14
CA GLY A 243 -6.94 7.94 9.42
C GLY A 243 -6.02 8.82 8.60
N CYS A 244 -6.46 10.00 8.20
CA CYS A 244 -5.71 10.92 7.35
C CYS A 244 -4.31 11.25 7.89
N SER A 245 -4.14 11.38 9.21
CA SER A 245 -2.83 11.67 9.84
C SER A 245 -1.79 10.56 9.67
N SER A 246 -2.22 9.35 9.35
CA SER A 246 -1.32 8.20 9.12
C SER A 246 -0.95 8.00 7.65
N LEU A 247 -1.45 8.85 6.75
CA LEU A 247 -1.27 8.75 5.30
C LEU A 247 -0.24 9.75 4.74
N GLN A 248 0.45 10.49 5.61
CA GLN A 248 1.48 11.47 5.27
C GLN A 248 2.85 10.83 5.12
#